data_0d0b580b29d5f834b8f23a0dd8709670
#
_entry.id   0d0b580b29d5f834b8f23a0dd8709670
#
_cell.length_a   1.000
_cell.length_b   1.000
_cell.length_c   1.000
_cell.angle_alpha   90.00
_cell.angle_beta   90.00
_cell.angle_gamma   90.00
#
_symmetry.space_group_name_H-M   'P 1'
#
loop_
_entity.id
_entity.type
_entity.pdbx_description
1 polymer ?
#
loop_
_entity_poly.entity_id
_entity_poly.type
_entity_poly.pdbx_seq_one_letter_code
_entity_poly.pdbx_strand_id
1 'polypeptide(L)'
;GTDHASIATEAKVVAKLKEQGIEKSSLTREEFLKHAWEWKEKHGGIILEQLKKLGASCDWDRTKFTMDEPLSEAVINTFVYFYKKGYIYRGVRMVNWDPQSLTAVSDEEVIRKETQSKLYYLRYFISEDGKPSDKYIVIATTRPETIMADAAVCINPEDERYHYLKGKKVFVPLINKEIPIIEDSYVTMDFGTGCLKVTPAHDINDYELGIK
;
A
#
# COMPACT_ATOMS: atom_id res chain seq x y z
N GLY A 1 12.81 -29.34 5.60
CA GLY A 1 11.93 -28.58 6.48
C GLY A 1 10.72 -28.03 5.76
N THR A 2 9.86 -27.40 6.50
CA THR A 2 8.64 -26.77 5.99
C THR A 2 8.66 -25.26 6.25
N ASP A 3 8.09 -24.52 5.32
CA ASP A 3 7.99 -23.05 5.42
C ASP A 3 6.60 -22.64 5.92
N HIS A 4 6.53 -21.47 6.60
CA HIS A 4 5.26 -20.87 6.95
C HIS A 4 4.71 -20.05 5.78
N ALA A 5 3.43 -20.28 5.46
CA ALA A 5 2.71 -19.51 4.44
C ALA A 5 1.61 -18.71 5.13
N SER A 6 1.97 -17.53 5.70
CA SER A 6 1.11 -16.81 6.63
C SER A 6 -0.27 -16.46 6.04
N ILE A 7 -0.36 -15.82 4.89
CA ILE A 7 -1.64 -15.38 4.29
C ILE A 7 -2.54 -16.58 3.95
N ALA A 8 -2.00 -17.62 3.30
CA ALA A 8 -2.76 -18.80 2.92
C ALA A 8 -3.27 -19.57 4.15
N THR A 9 -2.43 -19.72 5.18
CA THR A 9 -2.82 -20.35 6.45
C THR A 9 -3.85 -19.53 7.18
N GLU A 10 -3.67 -18.21 7.28
CA GLU A 10 -4.62 -17.30 7.90
C GLU A 10 -6.00 -17.39 7.23
N ALA A 11 -6.07 -17.36 5.91
CA ALA A 11 -7.32 -17.47 5.17
C ALA A 11 -8.07 -18.79 5.49
N LYS A 12 -7.34 -19.91 5.63
CA LYS A 12 -7.93 -21.20 6.00
C LYS A 12 -8.41 -21.24 7.45
N VAL A 13 -7.64 -20.66 8.37
CA VAL A 13 -8.03 -20.56 9.79
C VAL A 13 -9.26 -19.68 9.94
N VAL A 14 -9.29 -18.51 9.29
CA VAL A 14 -10.45 -17.60 9.30
C VAL A 14 -11.69 -18.26 8.74
N ALA A 15 -11.58 -18.99 7.62
CA ALA A 15 -12.71 -19.72 7.05
C ALA A 15 -13.26 -20.76 8.02
N LYS A 16 -12.38 -21.55 8.68
CA LYS A 16 -12.76 -22.53 9.70
C LYS A 16 -13.47 -21.87 10.91
N LEU A 17 -12.92 -20.76 11.40
CA LEU A 17 -13.52 -20.01 12.52
C LEU A 17 -14.91 -19.50 12.15
N LYS A 18 -15.08 -18.97 10.93
CA LYS A 18 -16.37 -18.50 10.43
C LYS A 18 -17.43 -19.61 10.34
N GLU A 19 -17.03 -20.83 9.94
CA GLU A 19 -17.91 -22.00 9.98
C GLU A 19 -18.37 -22.34 11.41
N GLN A 20 -17.59 -21.97 12.40
CA GLN A 20 -17.91 -22.15 13.84
C GLN A 20 -18.65 -20.93 14.43
N GLY A 21 -18.97 -19.91 13.61
CA GLY A 21 -19.64 -18.69 14.06
C GLY A 21 -18.72 -17.71 14.80
N ILE A 22 -17.40 -17.86 14.69
CA ILE A 22 -16.41 -17.00 15.33
C ILE A 22 -15.85 -16.02 14.30
N GLU A 23 -16.01 -14.73 14.56
CA GLU A 23 -15.40 -13.68 13.73
C GLU A 23 -13.98 -13.37 14.21
N LYS A 24 -13.01 -13.27 13.28
CA LYS A 24 -11.61 -12.96 13.61
C LYS A 24 -11.48 -11.67 14.42
N SER A 25 -12.29 -10.66 14.12
CA SER A 25 -12.29 -9.36 14.82
C SER A 25 -12.69 -9.42 16.29
N SER A 26 -13.32 -10.52 16.74
CA SER A 26 -13.69 -10.74 18.13
C SER A 26 -12.57 -11.39 18.97
N LEU A 27 -11.49 -11.86 18.32
CA LEU A 27 -10.38 -12.54 18.95
C LEU A 27 -9.22 -11.59 19.21
N THR A 28 -8.53 -11.81 20.31
CA THR A 28 -7.20 -11.25 20.54
C THR A 28 -6.17 -11.93 19.64
N ARG A 29 -4.98 -11.31 19.52
CA ARG A 29 -3.87 -11.90 18.75
C ARG A 29 -3.48 -13.28 19.28
N GLU A 30 -3.41 -13.44 20.58
CA GLU A 30 -3.03 -14.68 21.26
C GLU A 30 -4.04 -15.80 21.00
N GLU A 31 -5.32 -15.49 21.07
CA GLU A 31 -6.39 -16.44 20.76
C GLU A 31 -6.35 -16.87 19.30
N PHE A 32 -6.18 -15.93 18.36
CA PHE A 32 -6.04 -16.25 16.95
C PHE A 32 -4.80 -17.13 16.69
N LEU A 33 -3.65 -16.79 17.27
CA LEU A 33 -2.42 -17.58 17.12
C LEU A 33 -2.60 -19.02 17.62
N LYS A 34 -3.36 -19.24 18.70
CA LYS A 34 -3.69 -20.59 19.17
C LYS A 34 -4.36 -21.41 18.08
N HIS A 35 -5.37 -20.86 17.43
CA HIS A 35 -6.05 -21.54 16.30
C HIS A 35 -5.12 -21.76 15.09
N ALA A 36 -4.21 -20.83 14.82
CA ALA A 36 -3.22 -20.98 13.76
C ALA A 36 -2.22 -22.11 14.06
N TRP A 37 -1.75 -22.24 15.31
CA TRP A 37 -0.89 -23.33 15.74
C TRP A 37 -1.61 -24.69 15.71
N GLU A 38 -2.86 -24.76 16.17
CA GLU A 38 -3.67 -25.98 16.05
C GLU A 38 -3.83 -26.42 14.59
N TRP A 39 -4.04 -25.47 13.69
CA TRP A 39 -4.08 -25.74 12.24
C TRP A 39 -2.74 -26.28 11.73
N LYS A 40 -1.64 -25.65 12.08
CA LYS A 40 -0.28 -26.07 11.70
C LYS A 40 0.02 -27.49 12.17
N GLU A 41 -0.31 -27.84 13.42
CA GLU A 41 -0.07 -29.17 13.95
C GLU A 41 -0.89 -30.24 13.22
N LYS A 42 -2.14 -29.94 12.94
CA LYS A 42 -3.02 -30.85 12.21
C LYS A 42 -2.60 -31.10 10.77
N HIS A 43 -2.12 -30.06 10.07
CA HIS A 43 -1.91 -30.12 8.61
C HIS A 43 -0.43 -30.06 8.20
N GLY A 44 0.46 -29.55 9.02
CA GLY A 44 1.87 -29.30 8.68
C GLY A 44 2.68 -30.55 8.39
N GLY A 45 2.32 -31.71 8.95
CA GLY A 45 2.98 -32.98 8.70
C GLY A 45 2.56 -33.67 7.40
N ILE A 46 1.42 -33.30 6.82
CA ILE A 46 0.84 -34.00 5.66
C ILE A 46 1.77 -33.92 4.44
N ILE A 47 2.32 -32.76 4.15
CA ILE A 47 3.23 -32.57 3.01
C ILE A 47 4.50 -33.43 3.14
N LEU A 48 5.02 -33.61 4.34
CA LEU A 48 6.20 -34.43 4.59
C LEU A 48 5.91 -35.88 4.29
N GLU A 49 4.78 -36.40 4.72
CA GLU A 49 4.36 -37.77 4.42
C GLU A 49 4.06 -37.97 2.93
N GLN A 50 3.50 -36.98 2.26
CA GLN A 50 3.30 -37.01 0.80
C GLN A 50 4.64 -37.06 0.05
N LEU A 51 5.63 -36.26 0.45
CA LEU A 51 6.95 -36.23 -0.15
C LEU A 51 7.70 -37.56 0.08
N LYS A 52 7.59 -38.16 1.26
CA LYS A 52 8.14 -39.52 1.53
C LYS A 52 7.54 -40.57 0.60
N LYS A 53 6.20 -40.52 0.41
CA LYS A 53 5.51 -41.43 -0.52
C LYS A 53 5.93 -41.25 -1.98
N LEU A 54 6.28 -40.02 -2.37
CA LEU A 54 6.82 -39.73 -3.70
C LEU A 54 8.30 -40.14 -3.86
N GLY A 55 8.93 -40.68 -2.82
CA GLY A 55 10.33 -41.09 -2.86
C GLY A 55 11.33 -39.96 -2.75
N ALA A 56 10.93 -38.77 -2.23
CA ALA A 56 11.87 -37.69 -2.03
C ALA A 56 12.96 -38.05 -1.00
N SER A 57 14.22 -37.85 -1.38
CA SER A 57 15.39 -38.15 -0.56
C SER A 57 15.79 -36.90 0.24
N CYS A 58 15.37 -36.85 1.51
CA CYS A 58 15.67 -35.76 2.44
C CYS A 58 16.11 -36.36 3.79
N ASP A 59 16.78 -35.52 4.57
CA ASP A 59 17.08 -35.82 5.98
C ASP A 59 15.85 -35.55 6.84
N TRP A 60 15.00 -36.55 6.96
CA TRP A 60 13.72 -36.46 7.66
C TRP A 60 13.88 -36.29 9.16
N ASP A 61 14.96 -36.80 9.76
CA ASP A 61 15.22 -36.73 11.20
C ASP A 61 15.57 -35.30 11.66
N ARG A 62 16.12 -34.50 10.73
CA ARG A 62 16.43 -33.08 10.97
C ARG A 62 15.40 -32.13 10.36
N THR A 63 14.15 -32.56 10.27
CA THR A 63 13.08 -31.70 9.80
C THR A 63 12.89 -30.52 10.76
N LYS A 64 12.82 -29.30 10.19
CA LYS A 64 12.55 -28.05 10.90
C LYS A 64 11.43 -27.27 10.22
N PHE A 65 10.69 -26.53 11.02
CA PHE A 65 9.72 -25.56 10.57
C PHE A 65 10.30 -24.15 10.72
N THR A 66 10.07 -23.26 9.76
CA THR A 66 10.70 -21.92 9.73
C THR A 66 10.41 -21.06 10.95
N MET A 67 9.34 -21.36 11.71
CA MET A 67 9.00 -20.63 12.96
C MET A 67 9.42 -21.40 14.23
N ASP A 68 10.19 -22.50 14.11
CA ASP A 68 10.77 -23.15 15.30
C ASP A 68 11.72 -22.18 16.03
N GLU A 69 11.77 -22.30 17.36
CA GLU A 69 12.51 -21.37 18.22
C GLU A 69 13.97 -21.12 17.79
N PRO A 70 14.80 -22.13 17.47
CA PRO A 70 16.18 -21.88 17.04
C PRO A 70 16.29 -21.11 15.71
N LEU A 71 15.32 -21.30 14.80
CA LEU A 71 15.28 -20.56 13.54
C LEU A 71 14.82 -19.13 13.73
N SER A 72 13.85 -18.90 14.62
CA SER A 72 13.40 -17.56 15.02
C SER A 72 14.54 -16.77 15.66
N GLU A 73 15.33 -17.40 16.54
CA GLU A 73 16.51 -16.79 17.13
C GLU A 73 17.55 -16.41 16.07
N ALA A 74 17.84 -17.32 15.14
CA ALA A 74 18.78 -17.06 14.05
C ALA A 74 18.34 -15.87 13.16
N VAL A 75 17.03 -15.76 12.86
CA VAL A 75 16.47 -14.65 12.11
C VAL A 75 16.64 -13.34 12.86
N ILE A 76 16.32 -13.29 14.16
CA ILE A 76 16.47 -12.09 15.00
C ILE A 76 17.96 -11.67 15.05
N ASN A 77 18.85 -12.60 15.29
CA ASN A 77 20.30 -12.32 15.35
C ASN A 77 20.82 -11.77 14.01
N THR A 78 20.38 -12.33 12.88
CA THR A 78 20.74 -11.85 11.54
C THR A 78 20.17 -10.45 11.28
N PHE A 79 18.93 -10.19 11.67
CA PHE A 79 18.31 -8.87 11.56
C PHE A 79 19.09 -7.82 12.34
N VAL A 80 19.43 -8.11 13.60
CA VAL A 80 20.22 -7.21 14.46
C VAL A 80 21.61 -6.97 13.88
N TYR A 81 22.24 -8.01 13.34
CA TYR A 81 23.53 -7.88 12.66
C TYR A 81 23.45 -6.93 11.45
N PHE A 82 22.47 -7.09 10.58
CA PHE A 82 22.28 -6.22 9.42
C PHE A 82 21.92 -4.79 9.80
N TYR A 83 21.11 -4.62 10.84
CA TYR A 83 20.80 -3.28 11.37
C TYR A 83 22.07 -2.58 11.86
N LYS A 84 22.92 -3.26 12.64
CA LYS A 84 24.21 -2.72 13.11
C LYS A 84 25.18 -2.40 11.96
N LYS A 85 25.07 -3.10 10.83
CA LYS A 85 25.86 -2.83 9.62
C LYS A 85 25.28 -1.71 8.75
N GLY A 86 24.11 -1.18 9.08
CA GLY A 86 23.44 -0.14 8.31
C GLY A 86 22.74 -0.64 7.03
N TYR A 87 22.62 -1.95 6.83
CA TYR A 87 21.91 -2.54 5.69
C TYR A 87 20.39 -2.51 5.86
N ILE A 88 19.92 -2.50 7.09
CA ILE A 88 18.52 -2.36 7.44
C ILE A 88 18.30 -1.00 8.09
N TYR A 89 17.32 -0.27 7.60
CA TYR A 89 16.90 1.02 8.14
C TYR A 89 15.38 1.13 8.12
N ARG A 90 14.84 2.02 8.95
CA ARG A 90 13.41 2.34 8.95
C ARG A 90 13.13 3.44 7.93
N GLY A 91 12.22 3.16 6.99
CA GLY A 91 11.82 4.11 5.96
C GLY A 91 10.33 4.01 5.66
N VAL A 92 9.83 4.99 4.91
CA VAL A 92 8.46 5.01 4.37
C VAL A 92 8.53 4.72 2.88
N ARG A 93 7.66 3.84 2.40
CA ARG A 93 7.51 3.51 0.97
C ARG A 93 6.05 3.35 0.62
N MET A 94 5.72 3.61 -0.64
CA MET A 94 4.43 3.24 -1.21
C MET A 94 4.33 1.73 -1.31
N VAL A 95 3.18 1.18 -0.93
CA VAL A 95 2.87 -0.25 -1.04
C VAL A 95 1.45 -0.43 -1.56
N ASN A 96 1.20 -1.55 -2.25
CA ASN A 96 -0.17 -1.96 -2.51
C ASN A 96 -0.79 -2.47 -1.20
N TRP A 97 -1.96 -1.98 -0.87
CA TRP A 97 -2.64 -2.29 0.38
C TRP A 97 -4.04 -2.86 0.13
N ASP A 98 -4.33 -4.02 0.70
CA ASP A 98 -5.68 -4.58 0.73
C ASP A 98 -6.40 -4.16 2.01
N PRO A 99 -7.42 -3.28 1.93
CA PRO A 99 -8.14 -2.80 3.09
C PRO A 99 -9.07 -3.85 3.72
N GLN A 100 -9.39 -4.93 3.01
CA GLN A 100 -10.21 -6.02 3.55
C GLN A 100 -9.36 -6.97 4.39
N SER A 101 -8.21 -7.38 3.87
CA SER A 101 -7.27 -8.25 4.58
C SER A 101 -6.34 -7.50 5.54
N LEU A 102 -6.33 -6.16 5.48
CA LEU A 102 -5.49 -5.27 6.29
C LEU A 102 -3.99 -5.62 6.18
N THR A 103 -3.55 -5.84 4.95
CA THR A 103 -2.16 -6.23 4.66
C THR A 103 -1.63 -5.57 3.38
N ALA A 104 -0.30 -5.45 3.31
CA ALA A 104 0.37 -5.13 2.06
C ALA A 104 0.35 -6.36 1.13
N VAL A 105 0.28 -6.11 -0.17
CA VAL A 105 0.30 -7.12 -1.24
C VAL A 105 1.47 -6.83 -2.17
N SER A 106 2.13 -7.87 -2.69
CA SER A 106 3.19 -7.71 -3.67
C SER A 106 2.64 -7.26 -5.03
N ASP A 107 3.50 -6.71 -5.87
CA ASP A 107 3.09 -6.23 -7.20
C ASP A 107 2.58 -7.39 -8.08
N GLU A 108 3.11 -8.60 -7.89
CA GLU A 108 2.72 -9.81 -8.60
C GLU A 108 1.31 -10.32 -8.20
N GLU A 109 0.86 -9.99 -6.99
CA GLU A 109 -0.46 -10.37 -6.50
C GLU A 109 -1.56 -9.39 -6.93
N VAL A 110 -1.18 -8.21 -7.43
CA VAL A 110 -2.12 -7.18 -7.88
C VAL A 110 -2.69 -7.53 -9.26
N ILE A 111 -3.99 -7.81 -9.30
CA ILE A 111 -4.70 -8.04 -10.55
C ILE A 111 -5.30 -6.73 -11.05
N ARG A 112 -4.74 -6.17 -12.11
CA ARG A 112 -5.27 -4.97 -12.75
C ARG A 112 -6.50 -5.31 -13.57
N LYS A 113 -7.61 -4.58 -13.34
CA LYS A 113 -8.86 -4.73 -14.08
C LYS A 113 -9.24 -3.38 -14.68
N GLU A 114 -9.58 -3.38 -15.95
CA GLU A 114 -10.19 -2.21 -16.58
C GLU A 114 -11.59 -2.02 -16.02
N THR A 115 -11.89 -0.80 -15.60
CA THR A 115 -13.20 -0.41 -15.10
C THR A 115 -13.65 0.86 -15.79
N GLN A 116 -14.94 0.95 -16.08
CA GLN A 116 -15.52 2.21 -16.53
C GLN A 116 -15.61 3.17 -15.35
N SER A 117 -14.91 4.30 -15.45
CA SER A 117 -14.90 5.35 -14.45
C SER A 117 -15.42 6.66 -15.04
N LYS A 118 -15.66 7.63 -14.17
CA LYS A 118 -16.05 8.99 -14.54
C LYS A 118 -14.87 9.94 -14.30
N LEU A 119 -14.75 10.94 -15.14
CA LEU A 119 -13.84 12.04 -14.92
C LEU A 119 -14.59 13.16 -14.21
N TYR A 120 -14.15 13.51 -13.00
CA TYR A 120 -14.74 14.55 -12.17
C TYR A 120 -13.94 15.83 -12.32
N TYR A 121 -14.63 16.96 -12.47
CA TYR A 121 -14.03 18.28 -12.59
C TYR A 121 -14.27 19.06 -11.31
N LEU A 122 -13.18 19.42 -10.65
CA LEU A 122 -13.19 20.10 -9.35
C LEU A 122 -12.57 21.49 -9.45
N ARG A 123 -13.15 22.46 -8.76
CA ARG A 123 -12.63 23.84 -8.73
C ARG A 123 -11.72 24.02 -7.51
N TYR A 124 -10.47 24.39 -7.77
CA TYR A 124 -9.51 24.77 -6.74
C TYR A 124 -9.34 26.29 -6.81
N PHE A 125 -9.79 26.99 -5.78
CA PHE A 125 -9.76 28.46 -5.74
C PHE A 125 -8.34 28.95 -5.50
N ILE A 126 -7.93 29.97 -6.28
CA ILE A 126 -6.59 30.56 -6.16
C ILE A 126 -6.52 31.31 -4.84
N SER A 127 -5.39 31.16 -4.13
CA SER A 127 -5.12 31.90 -2.91
C SER A 127 -4.69 33.34 -3.24
N GLU A 128 -5.36 34.31 -2.64
CA GLU A 128 -4.96 35.71 -2.61
C GLU A 128 -4.92 36.15 -1.12
N ASP A 129 -3.75 36.54 -0.63
CA ASP A 129 -3.51 36.91 0.78
C ASP A 129 -3.96 35.86 1.82
N GLY A 130 -3.78 34.56 1.49
CA GLY A 130 -4.14 33.45 2.37
C GLY A 130 -5.65 33.18 2.46
N LYS A 131 -6.44 33.70 1.51
CA LYS A 131 -7.88 33.48 1.39
C LYS A 131 -8.23 33.00 -0.02
N PRO A 132 -9.29 32.18 -0.16
CA PRO A 132 -9.77 31.80 -1.47
C PRO A 132 -10.35 33.04 -2.20
N SER A 133 -9.87 33.27 -3.43
CA SER A 133 -10.40 34.33 -4.29
C SER A 133 -11.57 33.80 -5.14
N ASP A 134 -12.18 34.67 -5.96
CA ASP A 134 -13.22 34.26 -6.93
C ASP A 134 -12.63 33.53 -8.15
N LYS A 135 -11.31 33.55 -8.33
CA LYS A 135 -10.62 32.86 -9.41
C LYS A 135 -10.30 31.42 -9.02
N TYR A 136 -10.44 30.50 -9.95
CA TYR A 136 -10.17 29.10 -9.73
C TYR A 136 -9.51 28.44 -10.91
N ILE A 137 -8.86 27.34 -10.68
CA ILE A 137 -8.44 26.37 -11.69
C ILE A 137 -9.33 25.14 -11.61
N VAL A 138 -9.47 24.42 -12.74
CA VAL A 138 -10.26 23.19 -12.79
C VAL A 138 -9.30 22.01 -12.89
N ILE A 139 -9.46 21.07 -11.98
CA ILE A 139 -8.70 19.81 -11.95
C ILE A 139 -9.63 18.68 -12.40
N ALA A 140 -9.16 17.84 -13.32
CA ALA A 140 -9.85 16.63 -13.72
C ALA A 140 -9.26 15.42 -13.02
N THR A 141 -10.09 14.61 -12.36
CA THR A 141 -9.65 13.41 -11.63
C THR A 141 -10.65 12.27 -11.76
N THR A 142 -10.14 11.05 -11.81
CA THR A 142 -10.97 9.84 -11.71
C THR A 142 -11.20 9.39 -10.27
N ARG A 143 -10.45 9.97 -9.31
CA ARG A 143 -10.47 9.59 -7.87
C ARG A 143 -10.74 10.82 -6.97
N PRO A 144 -11.96 11.37 -7.00
CA PRO A 144 -12.31 12.56 -6.22
C PRO A 144 -12.21 12.32 -4.70
N GLU A 145 -12.32 11.07 -4.25
CA GLU A 145 -12.22 10.70 -2.83
C GLU A 145 -10.86 10.99 -2.21
N THR A 146 -9.81 11.11 -3.02
CA THR A 146 -8.43 11.32 -2.52
C THR A 146 -8.05 12.77 -2.33
N ILE A 147 -8.88 13.74 -2.73
CA ILE A 147 -8.54 15.17 -2.68
C ILE A 147 -8.13 15.69 -1.31
N MET A 148 -8.67 15.10 -0.24
CA MET A 148 -8.33 15.49 1.13
C MET A 148 -6.85 15.30 1.48
N ALA A 149 -6.16 14.42 0.73
CA ALA A 149 -4.74 14.15 0.88
C ALA A 149 -3.86 14.90 -0.14
N ASP A 150 -4.44 15.80 -0.93
CA ASP A 150 -3.68 16.58 -1.91
C ASP A 150 -2.62 17.44 -1.23
N ALA A 151 -1.40 17.39 -1.79
CA ALA A 151 -0.24 18.11 -1.30
C ALA A 151 0.17 19.28 -2.20
N ALA A 152 -0.12 19.18 -3.51
CA ALA A 152 0.15 20.21 -4.49
C ALA A 152 -0.80 20.09 -5.70
N VAL A 153 -0.81 21.11 -6.53
CA VAL A 153 -1.27 21.04 -7.92
C VAL A 153 -0.07 21.19 -8.83
N CYS A 154 0.08 20.33 -9.83
CA CYS A 154 1.17 20.37 -10.77
C CYS A 154 0.69 20.83 -12.15
N ILE A 155 1.46 21.73 -12.79
CA ILE A 155 1.23 22.22 -14.14
C ILE A 155 2.49 21.96 -14.98
N ASN A 156 2.32 21.86 -16.30
CA ASN A 156 3.47 21.76 -17.20
C ASN A 156 4.09 23.16 -17.36
N PRO A 157 5.42 23.32 -17.19
CA PRO A 157 6.09 24.62 -17.34
C PRO A 157 6.01 25.21 -18.76
N GLU A 158 5.74 24.39 -19.78
CA GLU A 158 5.58 24.83 -21.18
C GLU A 158 4.13 25.20 -21.53
N ASP A 159 3.17 24.99 -20.60
CA ASP A 159 1.78 25.30 -20.82
C ASP A 159 1.48 26.78 -20.57
N GLU A 160 1.45 27.58 -21.62
CA GLU A 160 1.21 29.02 -21.56
C GLU A 160 -0.11 29.39 -20.88
N ARG A 161 -1.11 28.50 -20.92
CA ARG A 161 -2.43 28.72 -20.28
C ARG A 161 -2.31 28.96 -18.79
N TYR A 162 -1.25 28.43 -18.15
CA TYR A 162 -1.07 28.39 -16.71
C TYR A 162 0.16 29.15 -16.21
N HIS A 163 0.94 29.82 -17.06
CA HIS A 163 2.12 30.58 -16.66
C HIS A 163 1.82 31.61 -15.55
N TYR A 164 0.61 32.18 -15.52
CA TYR A 164 0.18 33.15 -14.53
C TYR A 164 0.01 32.54 -13.11
N LEU A 165 0.04 31.21 -12.99
CA LEU A 165 -0.11 30.47 -11.73
C LEU A 165 1.23 30.16 -11.05
N LYS A 166 2.34 30.42 -11.71
CA LYS A 166 3.67 30.14 -11.17
C LYS A 166 3.87 30.81 -9.81
N GLY A 167 4.28 30.00 -8.81
CA GLY A 167 4.50 30.47 -7.44
C GLY A 167 3.24 30.80 -6.65
N LYS A 168 2.06 30.56 -7.21
CA LYS A 168 0.79 30.72 -6.48
C LYS A 168 0.42 29.46 -5.72
N LYS A 169 -0.64 29.61 -4.92
CA LYS A 169 -1.24 28.53 -4.16
C LYS A 169 -2.73 28.44 -4.47
N VAL A 170 -3.33 27.31 -4.17
CA VAL A 170 -4.76 27.06 -4.31
C VAL A 170 -5.32 26.40 -3.06
N PHE A 171 -6.63 26.51 -2.89
CA PHE A 171 -7.36 25.82 -1.82
C PHE A 171 -7.98 24.53 -2.30
N VAL A 172 -7.71 23.44 -1.58
CA VAL A 172 -8.38 22.15 -1.78
C VAL A 172 -9.85 22.31 -1.38
N PRO A 173 -10.80 21.96 -2.26
CA PRO A 173 -12.21 22.04 -1.93
C PRO A 173 -12.55 21.14 -0.73
N LEU A 174 -13.65 21.49 -0.04
CA LEU A 174 -14.19 20.84 1.17
C LEU A 174 -13.36 21.06 2.44
N ILE A 175 -12.04 20.92 2.39
CA ILE A 175 -11.18 21.03 3.58
C ILE A 175 -10.53 22.41 3.73
N ASN A 176 -10.62 23.25 2.70
CA ASN A 176 -10.02 24.60 2.66
C ASN A 176 -8.53 24.63 3.04
N LYS A 177 -7.80 23.56 2.70
CA LYS A 177 -6.35 23.49 2.90
C LYS A 177 -5.65 24.20 1.76
N GLU A 178 -4.77 25.15 2.08
CA GLU A 178 -3.91 25.81 1.10
C GLU A 178 -2.76 24.92 0.69
N ILE A 179 -2.56 24.72 -0.63
CA ILE A 179 -1.48 23.91 -1.21
C ILE A 179 -0.77 24.69 -2.32
N PRO A 180 0.53 24.43 -2.57
CA PRO A 180 1.28 25.10 -3.63
C PRO A 180 0.89 24.59 -5.02
N ILE A 181 1.16 25.45 -6.03
CA ILE A 181 1.24 25.06 -7.42
C ILE A 181 2.71 24.84 -7.75
N ILE A 182 3.03 23.64 -8.27
CA ILE A 182 4.37 23.22 -8.68
C ILE A 182 4.42 23.01 -10.20
N GLU A 183 5.62 22.97 -10.75
CA GLU A 183 5.85 22.78 -12.19
C GLU A 183 6.64 21.50 -12.43
N ASP A 184 6.16 20.62 -13.31
CA ASP A 184 6.91 19.44 -13.78
C ASP A 184 6.44 19.03 -15.17
N SER A 185 7.38 18.66 -16.04
CA SER A 185 7.11 18.19 -17.41
C SER A 185 6.36 16.85 -17.46
N TYR A 186 6.19 16.18 -16.32
CA TYR A 186 5.36 14.98 -16.21
C TYR A 186 3.90 15.24 -16.59
N VAL A 187 3.40 16.46 -16.38
CA VAL A 187 2.00 16.80 -16.67
C VAL A 187 1.76 16.89 -18.17
N THR A 188 0.86 16.06 -18.67
CA THR A 188 0.42 16.09 -20.07
C THR A 188 -0.56 17.24 -20.30
N MET A 189 -0.23 18.18 -21.19
CA MET A 189 -1.02 19.40 -21.43
C MET A 189 -2.40 19.12 -22.03
N ASP A 190 -2.52 18.06 -22.84
CA ASP A 190 -3.75 17.71 -23.58
C ASP A 190 -4.65 16.71 -22.84
N PHE A 191 -4.24 16.25 -21.64
CA PHE A 191 -5.06 15.35 -20.83
C PHE A 191 -5.85 16.11 -19.78
N GLY A 192 -7.15 15.87 -19.73
CA GLY A 192 -8.06 16.51 -18.78
C GLY A 192 -8.08 18.03 -18.94
N THR A 193 -7.56 18.74 -17.96
CA THR A 193 -7.44 20.20 -17.98
C THR A 193 -6.00 20.69 -18.19
N GLY A 194 -5.02 19.79 -18.20
CA GLY A 194 -3.59 20.15 -18.14
C GLY A 194 -3.11 20.54 -16.73
N CYS A 195 -3.96 20.40 -15.72
CA CYS A 195 -3.60 20.57 -14.30
C CYS A 195 -3.77 19.25 -13.58
N LEU A 196 -2.73 18.78 -12.92
CA LEU A 196 -2.71 17.53 -12.15
C LEU A 196 -2.76 17.83 -10.65
N LYS A 197 -3.69 17.20 -9.93
CA LYS A 197 -3.61 17.16 -8.46
C LYS A 197 -2.53 16.16 -8.05
N VAL A 198 -1.74 16.49 -7.06
CA VAL A 198 -0.65 15.64 -6.56
C VAL A 198 -1.01 15.11 -5.19
N THR A 199 -1.20 13.78 -5.12
CA THR A 199 -1.63 13.07 -3.91
C THR A 199 -0.63 11.97 -3.54
N PRO A 200 0.53 12.31 -2.97
CA PRO A 200 1.66 11.38 -2.77
C PRO A 200 1.33 10.14 -1.93
N ALA A 201 0.29 10.21 -1.10
CA ALA A 201 -0.13 9.09 -0.27
C ALA A 201 -0.98 8.04 -1.01
N HIS A 202 -1.43 8.32 -2.25
CA HIS A 202 -2.39 7.48 -2.97
C HIS A 202 -2.00 7.13 -4.41
N ASP A 203 -0.91 7.70 -4.91
CA ASP A 203 -0.39 7.43 -6.25
C ASP A 203 1.14 7.43 -6.26
N ILE A 204 1.75 6.42 -6.90
CA ILE A 204 3.20 6.24 -6.91
C ILE A 204 3.89 7.35 -7.73
N ASN A 205 3.29 7.81 -8.82
CA ASN A 205 3.88 8.86 -9.64
C ASN A 205 3.79 10.22 -8.91
N ASP A 206 2.68 10.45 -8.20
CA ASP A 206 2.53 11.63 -7.34
C ASP A 206 3.52 11.62 -6.17
N TYR A 207 3.84 10.43 -5.64
CA TYR A 207 4.87 10.26 -4.62
C TYR A 207 6.25 10.63 -5.15
N GLU A 208 6.59 10.20 -6.38
CA GLU A 208 7.86 10.56 -7.04
C GLU A 208 7.95 12.07 -7.32
N LEU A 209 6.85 12.71 -7.72
CA LEU A 209 6.77 14.16 -7.84
C LEU A 209 6.99 14.88 -6.51
N GLY A 210 6.51 14.30 -5.42
CA GLY A 210 6.64 14.86 -4.08
C GLY A 210 8.04 14.74 -3.48
N ILE A 211 8.89 13.83 -3.99
CA ILE A 211 10.29 13.68 -3.58
C ILE A 211 11.22 14.69 -4.26
N LYS A 212 10.90 15.11 -5.49
CA LYS A 212 11.65 16.13 -6.24
C LYS A 212 11.56 17.50 -5.57
#